data_c1f2af8f1ef6e026494b253e8c6d96cd
#
_entry.id   c1f2af8f1ef6e026494b253e8c6d96cd
#
_cell.length_a   1.000
_cell.length_b   1.000
_cell.length_c   1.000
_cell.angle_alpha   90.00
_cell.angle_beta   90.00
_cell.angle_gamma   90.00
#
_symmetry.space_group_name_H-M   'P 1'
#
loop_
_entity.id
_entity.type
_entity.pdbx_description
1 polymer ?
#
loop_
_entity_poly.entity_id
_entity_poly.type
_entity_poly.pdbx_seq_one_letter_code
_entity_poly.pdbx_strand_id
1 'polypeptide(L)'
;MNNSNNKKNYKGKSSDKNKKDYKGKKSDRNKFKSTDNSARFNFNNIEKKKKNFMYQNLTKSKCYNCKFNESNFDFVCFRGAHLKTCNFSECSFKGTEFIGTNLKESNFTGAKFENVVFESAKLTDVNFKDAEFVNTVFLSTDMDGVKNLDLDNENIKVFKEMPELEISDELRSAVETVMQNKFVKKSRVLDTREGKINFLSLMILLDNFDEATLIKGFNKIEEYTDRDFYTLSFIIKLIRKLQKDEII
;
A
#
# COMPACT_ATOMS: atom_id res chain seq x y z
N MET A 1 -40.24 59.09 19.52
CA MET A 1 -40.12 59.01 20.99
C MET A 1 -39.07 57.98 21.26
N ASN A 2 -37.80 58.40 21.42
CA ASN A 2 -37.07 58.50 22.71
C ASN A 2 -36.99 57.15 23.40
N ASN A 3 -35.90 56.57 23.84
CA ASN A 3 -34.54 57.04 24.23
C ASN A 3 -33.68 55.79 24.39
N SER A 4 -32.48 55.73 23.94
CA SER A 4 -31.16 56.09 24.54
C SER A 4 -30.59 55.12 25.58
N ASN A 5 -29.39 54.63 25.21
CA ASN A 5 -28.15 54.53 26.01
C ASN A 5 -28.06 53.62 27.26
N ASN A 6 -27.13 52.70 27.30
CA ASN A 6 -25.89 53.01 28.04
C ASN A 6 -24.77 51.95 27.87
N LYS A 7 -23.58 52.43 27.52
CA LYS A 7 -22.29 51.77 27.60
C LYS A 7 -21.87 51.69 29.06
N LYS A 8 -21.19 50.60 29.49
CA LYS A 8 -20.16 50.70 30.51
C LYS A 8 -18.97 49.80 30.20
N ASN A 9 -17.85 50.44 29.93
CA ASN A 9 -16.50 49.90 29.92
C ASN A 9 -16.05 49.56 31.36
N TYR A 10 -15.32 48.45 31.50
CA TYR A 10 -14.34 48.33 32.58
C TYR A 10 -13.00 47.81 32.04
N LYS A 11 -12.01 48.67 32.12
CA LYS A 11 -10.57 48.36 32.01
C LYS A 11 -10.11 47.84 33.40
N GLY A 12 -9.27 46.81 33.43
CA GLY A 12 -8.53 46.37 34.59
C GLY A 12 -7.21 45.75 34.18
N LYS A 13 -6.12 46.31 34.64
CA LYS A 13 -4.72 46.13 34.27
C LYS A 13 -4.06 44.85 34.82
N SER A 14 -3.17 44.29 34.03
CA SER A 14 -1.81 43.78 34.24
C SER A 14 -1.47 42.92 35.45
N SER A 15 -0.86 41.77 35.21
CA SER A 15 0.47 41.47 35.81
C SER A 15 1.17 40.38 35.03
N ASP A 16 2.37 40.72 34.53
CA ASP A 16 3.39 39.82 34.01
C ASP A 16 3.80 38.77 35.03
N LYS A 17 4.10 37.53 34.56
CA LYS A 17 5.38 36.88 34.83
C LYS A 17 5.49 35.48 34.23
N ASN A 18 6.54 35.33 33.41
CA ASN A 18 7.30 34.09 33.19
C ASN A 18 6.58 32.89 32.55
N LYS A 19 6.56 32.84 31.23
CA LYS A 19 6.59 31.59 30.44
C LYS A 19 7.98 31.35 29.93
N LYS A 20 8.71 30.42 30.54
CA LYS A 20 9.92 29.82 30.02
C LYS A 20 9.57 29.04 28.74
N ASP A 21 10.23 29.37 27.65
CA ASP A 21 10.22 28.64 26.37
C ASP A 21 10.75 27.23 26.54
N TYR A 22 9.87 26.25 26.51
CA TYR A 22 10.21 24.88 26.18
C TYR A 22 9.91 24.65 24.69
N LYS A 23 10.92 24.84 23.84
CA LYS A 23 10.92 24.28 22.49
C LYS A 23 11.06 22.76 22.56
N GLY A 24 9.96 22.09 22.79
CA GLY A 24 9.85 20.64 22.61
C GLY A 24 9.82 20.32 21.13
N LYS A 25 10.81 19.56 20.66
CA LYS A 25 10.83 18.95 19.32
C LYS A 25 9.51 18.21 19.11
N LYS A 26 8.71 18.67 18.16
CA LYS A 26 7.55 17.91 17.66
C LYS A 26 8.09 16.67 16.96
N SER A 27 8.05 15.53 17.63
CA SER A 27 8.17 14.25 16.97
C SER A 27 6.98 14.11 16.01
N ASP A 28 7.24 13.92 14.73
CA ASP A 28 6.25 13.54 13.73
C ASP A 28 5.69 12.15 14.07
N ARG A 29 4.79 12.10 15.03
CA ARG A 29 3.88 10.97 15.18
C ARG A 29 2.78 11.16 14.14
N ASN A 30 3.01 10.65 12.93
CA ASN A 30 1.95 10.40 11.97
C ASN A 30 0.93 9.48 12.66
N LYS A 31 -0.13 10.08 13.22
CA LYS A 31 -1.30 9.35 13.68
C LYS A 31 -1.97 8.77 12.44
N PHE A 32 -1.70 7.51 12.13
CA PHE A 32 -2.46 6.72 11.20
C PHE A 32 -3.90 6.61 11.71
N LYS A 33 -4.76 7.52 11.27
CA LYS A 33 -6.20 7.29 11.33
C LYS A 33 -6.53 6.35 10.18
N SER A 34 -6.90 5.12 10.47
CA SER A 34 -7.53 4.19 9.55
C SER A 34 -8.90 4.73 9.15
N THR A 35 -8.94 5.63 8.20
CA THR A 35 -10.17 6.04 7.53
C THR A 35 -10.15 5.39 6.16
N ASP A 36 -11.25 4.79 5.76
CA ASP A 36 -11.47 4.35 4.38
C ASP A 36 -11.29 5.56 3.44
N ASN A 37 -10.06 5.74 2.96
CA ASN A 37 -9.67 6.89 2.14
C ASN A 37 -10.00 6.68 0.65
N SER A 38 -10.55 5.52 0.27
CA SER A 38 -10.83 5.18 -1.13
C SER A 38 -11.74 6.20 -1.83
N ALA A 39 -12.69 6.78 -1.09
CA ALA A 39 -13.59 7.81 -1.61
C ALA A 39 -12.93 9.20 -1.78
N ARG A 40 -11.76 9.43 -1.19
CA ARG A 40 -11.09 10.75 -1.18
C ARG A 40 -9.96 10.87 -2.18
N PHE A 41 -9.45 9.77 -2.73
CA PHE A 41 -8.36 9.79 -3.71
C PHE A 41 -8.92 9.78 -5.14
N ASN A 42 -9.72 10.80 -5.45
CA ASN A 42 -10.30 11.00 -6.76
C ASN A 42 -9.85 12.34 -7.32
N PHE A 43 -8.99 12.30 -8.34
CA PHE A 43 -8.35 13.50 -8.87
C PHE A 43 -8.36 13.50 -10.38
N ASN A 44 -8.59 14.67 -10.96
CA ASN A 44 -8.48 14.89 -12.41
C ASN A 44 -7.61 16.12 -12.67
N ASN A 45 -6.64 15.97 -13.57
CA ASN A 45 -5.78 17.07 -14.03
C ASN A 45 -5.09 17.85 -12.89
N ILE A 46 -4.66 17.15 -11.83
CA ILE A 46 -3.97 17.80 -10.71
C ILE A 46 -2.51 17.41 -10.60
N GLU A 47 -1.76 18.22 -9.87
CA GLU A 47 -0.37 17.97 -9.54
C GLU A 47 -0.21 17.76 -8.03
N LYS A 48 0.39 16.61 -7.65
CA LYS A 48 0.71 16.20 -6.28
C LYS A 48 2.11 15.59 -6.24
N LYS A 49 3.11 16.36 -6.67
CA LYS A 49 4.51 15.93 -6.69
C LYS A 49 5.12 15.86 -5.30
N LYS A 50 6.15 15.03 -5.13
CA LYS A 50 6.96 14.92 -3.91
C LYS A 50 6.13 14.69 -2.64
N LYS A 51 5.07 13.87 -2.75
CA LYS A 51 4.17 13.55 -1.65
C LYS A 51 4.45 12.16 -1.08
N ASN A 52 4.18 12.02 0.20
CA ASN A 52 4.25 10.71 0.87
C ASN A 52 2.84 10.12 1.01
N PHE A 53 2.56 9.04 0.27
CA PHE A 53 1.33 8.26 0.29
C PHE A 53 1.53 6.89 0.94
N MET A 54 2.69 6.63 1.54
CA MET A 54 3.04 5.35 2.15
C MET A 54 1.94 4.79 3.04
N TYR A 55 1.69 3.47 2.95
CA TYR A 55 0.70 2.70 3.72
C TYR A 55 -0.77 3.08 3.49
N GLN A 56 -1.09 3.86 2.46
CA GLN A 56 -2.48 4.22 2.21
C GLN A 56 -3.25 3.08 1.51
N ASN A 57 -4.52 2.95 1.87
CA ASN A 57 -5.46 2.17 1.09
C ASN A 57 -6.07 3.04 0.00
N LEU A 58 -5.63 2.85 -1.24
CA LEU A 58 -6.12 3.56 -2.42
C LEU A 58 -6.98 2.67 -3.32
N THR A 59 -7.60 1.65 -2.73
CA THR A 59 -8.54 0.74 -3.39
C THR A 59 -9.65 1.55 -4.08
N LYS A 60 -9.92 1.21 -5.36
CA LYS A 60 -10.95 1.86 -6.19
C LYS A 60 -10.80 3.37 -6.37
N SER A 61 -9.63 3.94 -6.08
CA SER A 61 -9.34 5.35 -6.37
C SER A 61 -9.45 5.63 -7.87
N LYS A 62 -9.72 6.89 -8.22
CA LYS A 62 -9.85 7.32 -9.62
C LYS A 62 -9.01 8.57 -9.84
N CYS A 63 -7.95 8.43 -10.65
CA CYS A 63 -7.11 9.55 -11.06
C CYS A 63 -6.97 9.54 -12.57
N TYR A 64 -7.16 10.69 -13.16
CA TYR A 64 -7.02 10.89 -14.59
C TYR A 64 -6.11 12.08 -14.85
N ASN A 65 -5.07 11.88 -15.69
CA ASN A 65 -4.11 12.91 -16.08
C ASN A 65 -3.51 13.68 -14.88
N CYS A 66 -3.13 12.92 -13.83
CA CYS A 66 -2.52 13.48 -12.63
C CYS A 66 -1.01 13.36 -12.65
N LYS A 67 -0.30 14.32 -12.01
CA LYS A 67 1.16 14.29 -11.88
C LYS A 67 1.54 13.99 -10.44
N PHE A 68 2.13 12.83 -10.22
CA PHE A 68 2.59 12.35 -8.91
C PHE A 68 4.11 12.22 -8.81
N ASN A 69 4.85 12.80 -9.73
CA ASN A 69 6.30 12.67 -9.85
C ASN A 69 7.02 12.73 -8.49
N GLU A 70 8.08 11.93 -8.32
CA GLU A 70 8.94 11.92 -7.14
C GLU A 70 8.20 11.65 -5.81
N SER A 71 7.05 10.97 -5.87
CA SER A 71 6.23 10.66 -4.70
C SER A 71 6.48 9.24 -4.21
N ASN A 72 6.24 9.01 -2.91
CA ASN A 72 6.39 7.71 -2.28
C ASN A 72 5.02 7.03 -2.16
N PHE A 73 4.87 5.87 -2.82
CA PHE A 73 3.71 4.98 -2.77
C PHE A 73 4.04 3.62 -2.15
N ASP A 74 5.07 3.52 -1.32
CA ASP A 74 5.46 2.27 -0.68
C ASP A 74 4.32 1.70 0.19
N PHE A 75 4.11 0.39 0.08
CA PHE A 75 3.08 -0.36 0.83
C PHE A 75 1.65 0.13 0.60
N VAL A 76 1.38 0.66 -0.59
CA VAL A 76 0.06 1.14 -1.00
C VAL A 76 -0.70 0.02 -1.72
N CYS A 77 -1.98 -0.12 -1.41
CA CYS A 77 -2.90 -0.99 -2.14
C CYS A 77 -3.70 -0.17 -3.15
N PHE A 78 -3.51 -0.47 -4.45
CA PHE A 78 -4.27 0.12 -5.56
C PHE A 78 -5.34 -0.83 -6.13
N ARG A 79 -5.82 -1.77 -5.35
CA ARG A 79 -6.81 -2.75 -5.83
C ARG A 79 -8.01 -2.08 -6.50
N GLY A 80 -8.22 -2.41 -7.79
CA GLY A 80 -9.32 -1.87 -8.59
C GLY A 80 -9.26 -0.37 -8.86
N ALA A 81 -8.11 0.27 -8.66
CA ALA A 81 -7.95 1.69 -8.95
C ALA A 81 -7.90 1.97 -10.46
N HIS A 82 -8.32 3.17 -10.84
CA HIS A 82 -8.23 3.69 -12.19
C HIS A 82 -7.27 4.89 -12.20
N LEU A 83 -6.08 4.69 -12.75
CA LEU A 83 -4.97 5.64 -12.70
C LEU A 83 -4.46 5.93 -14.13
N LYS A 84 -5.38 6.31 -15.02
CA LYS A 84 -5.08 6.47 -16.44
C LYS A 84 -4.33 7.76 -16.72
N THR A 85 -3.41 7.72 -17.70
CA THR A 85 -2.64 8.88 -18.16
C THR A 85 -1.93 9.65 -17.06
N CYS A 86 -1.65 8.97 -15.94
CA CYS A 86 -0.99 9.58 -14.80
C CYS A 86 0.54 9.53 -14.95
N ASN A 87 1.21 10.52 -14.40
CA ASN A 87 2.66 10.57 -14.38
C ASN A 87 3.19 10.20 -12.99
N PHE A 88 3.88 9.06 -12.92
CA PHE A 88 4.53 8.49 -11.74
C PHE A 88 6.07 8.45 -11.88
N SER A 89 6.65 9.35 -12.71
CA SER A 89 8.11 9.37 -12.89
C SER A 89 8.81 9.52 -11.55
N GLU A 90 9.93 8.80 -11.37
CA GLU A 90 10.77 8.86 -10.16
C GLU A 90 10.03 8.52 -8.85
N CYS A 91 8.87 7.85 -8.94
CA CYS A 91 8.14 7.41 -7.75
C CYS A 91 8.72 6.12 -7.19
N SER A 92 8.54 5.92 -5.87
CA SER A 92 8.84 4.67 -5.19
C SER A 92 7.59 3.83 -4.96
N PHE A 93 7.70 2.51 -5.21
CA PHE A 93 6.63 1.52 -5.08
C PHE A 93 7.13 0.25 -4.37
N LYS A 94 7.67 0.36 -3.18
CA LYS A 94 8.11 -0.81 -2.41
C LYS A 94 6.93 -1.54 -1.78
N GLY A 95 6.76 -2.82 -2.06
CA GLY A 95 5.69 -3.65 -1.50
C GLY A 95 4.29 -3.15 -1.84
N THR A 96 4.14 -2.54 -3.01
CA THR A 96 2.89 -1.99 -3.52
C THR A 96 2.13 -3.05 -4.34
N GLU A 97 0.82 -3.02 -4.28
CA GLU A 97 -0.04 -3.95 -5.02
C GLU A 97 -0.95 -3.22 -6.02
N PHE A 98 -0.80 -3.58 -7.31
CA PHE A 98 -1.64 -3.12 -8.42
C PHE A 98 -2.58 -4.25 -8.87
N ILE A 99 -3.57 -4.60 -8.05
CA ILE A 99 -4.49 -5.71 -8.31
C ILE A 99 -5.74 -5.20 -9.05
N GLY A 100 -5.97 -5.68 -10.27
CA GLY A 100 -7.08 -5.21 -11.11
C GLY A 100 -7.03 -3.72 -11.41
N THR A 101 -5.84 -3.13 -11.40
CA THR A 101 -5.62 -1.69 -11.56
C THR A 101 -5.58 -1.31 -13.03
N ASN A 102 -6.21 -0.21 -13.41
CA ASN A 102 -6.10 0.33 -14.76
C ASN A 102 -5.10 1.48 -14.80
N LEU A 103 -3.94 1.23 -15.42
CA LEU A 103 -2.80 2.15 -15.55
C LEU A 103 -2.58 2.63 -17.00
N LYS A 104 -3.55 2.39 -17.89
CA LYS A 104 -3.43 2.70 -19.31
C LYS A 104 -2.80 4.09 -19.55
N GLU A 105 -1.81 4.14 -20.47
CA GLU A 105 -1.12 5.36 -20.90
C GLU A 105 -0.37 6.11 -19.79
N SER A 106 -0.09 5.45 -18.65
CA SER A 106 0.63 6.08 -17.54
C SER A 106 2.15 5.98 -17.73
N ASN A 107 2.87 6.92 -17.13
CA ASN A 107 4.32 7.03 -17.24
C ASN A 107 5.00 6.72 -15.90
N PHE A 108 5.90 5.73 -15.92
CA PHE A 108 6.73 5.31 -14.78
C PHE A 108 8.23 5.50 -15.05
N THR A 109 8.61 6.48 -15.86
CA THR A 109 10.03 6.75 -16.16
C THR A 109 10.81 6.93 -14.86
N GLY A 110 11.90 6.16 -14.69
CA GLY A 110 12.77 6.23 -13.51
C GLY A 110 12.12 5.77 -12.20
N ALA A 111 10.93 5.16 -12.24
CA ALA A 111 10.27 4.68 -11.05
C ALA A 111 10.95 3.41 -10.49
N LYS A 112 10.85 3.20 -9.16
CA LYS A 112 11.45 2.07 -8.46
C LYS A 112 10.38 1.11 -7.96
N PHE A 113 10.48 -0.16 -8.39
CA PHE A 113 9.58 -1.23 -8.00
C PHE A 113 10.35 -2.28 -7.21
N GLU A 114 10.04 -2.44 -5.93
CA GLU A 114 10.65 -3.45 -5.05
C GLU A 114 9.56 -4.28 -4.38
N ASN A 115 9.54 -5.60 -4.61
CA ASN A 115 8.50 -6.51 -4.09
C ASN A 115 7.09 -6.08 -4.48
N VAL A 116 6.87 -5.79 -5.76
CA VAL A 116 5.61 -5.27 -6.31
C VAL A 116 4.85 -6.37 -7.04
N VAL A 117 3.53 -6.34 -6.90
CA VAL A 117 2.63 -7.25 -7.60
C VAL A 117 1.71 -6.46 -8.55
N PHE A 118 1.74 -6.86 -9.83
CA PHE A 118 0.75 -6.50 -10.83
C PHE A 118 -0.11 -7.73 -11.12
N GLU A 119 -1.32 -7.79 -10.59
CA GLU A 119 -2.26 -8.89 -10.81
C GLU A 119 -3.48 -8.38 -11.57
N SER A 120 -3.79 -8.99 -12.72
CA SER A 120 -4.91 -8.59 -13.60
C SER A 120 -4.92 -7.07 -13.89
N ALA A 121 -3.75 -6.47 -13.93
CA ALA A 121 -3.60 -5.04 -14.22
C ALA A 121 -3.69 -4.76 -15.73
N LYS A 122 -4.13 -3.55 -16.10
CA LYS A 122 -4.12 -3.07 -17.48
C LYS A 122 -2.98 -2.07 -17.65
N LEU A 123 -1.94 -2.48 -18.36
CA LEU A 123 -0.75 -1.69 -18.62
C LEU A 123 -0.67 -1.18 -20.07
N THR A 124 -1.75 -1.23 -20.83
CA THR A 124 -1.79 -0.79 -22.25
C THR A 124 -1.10 0.56 -22.39
N ASP A 125 -0.10 0.64 -23.29
CA ASP A 125 0.70 1.85 -23.56
C ASP A 125 1.42 2.47 -22.37
N VAL A 126 1.62 1.74 -21.27
CA VAL A 126 2.43 2.21 -20.14
C VAL A 126 3.90 2.29 -20.52
N ASN A 127 4.60 3.32 -20.04
CA ASN A 127 6.02 3.52 -20.26
C ASN A 127 6.83 3.28 -18.99
N PHE A 128 7.77 2.32 -19.03
CA PHE A 128 8.71 1.99 -17.94
C PHE A 128 10.16 2.41 -18.26
N LYS A 129 10.35 3.44 -19.08
CA LYS A 129 11.71 3.90 -19.41
C LYS A 129 12.53 4.14 -18.13
N ASP A 130 13.74 3.58 -18.10
CA ASP A 130 14.69 3.73 -16.96
C ASP A 130 14.12 3.29 -15.59
N ALA A 131 13.03 2.51 -15.56
CA ALA A 131 12.47 1.98 -14.32
C ALA A 131 13.32 0.84 -13.77
N GLU A 132 13.47 0.81 -12.44
CA GLU A 132 14.20 -0.23 -11.71
C GLU A 132 13.23 -1.25 -11.14
N PHE A 133 13.51 -2.56 -11.33
CA PHE A 133 12.70 -3.65 -10.81
C PHE A 133 13.53 -4.55 -9.90
N VAL A 134 12.98 -4.87 -8.74
CA VAL A 134 13.51 -5.86 -7.80
C VAL A 134 12.35 -6.73 -7.32
N ASN A 135 12.44 -8.05 -7.58
CA ASN A 135 11.42 -9.02 -7.15
C ASN A 135 9.99 -8.56 -7.48
N THR A 136 9.73 -8.26 -8.76
CA THR A 136 8.42 -7.79 -9.25
C THR A 136 7.69 -8.90 -9.98
N VAL A 137 6.39 -9.04 -9.71
CA VAL A 137 5.56 -10.11 -10.27
C VAL A 137 4.44 -9.52 -11.12
N PHE A 138 4.28 -10.05 -12.33
CA PHE A 138 3.14 -9.79 -13.22
C PHE A 138 2.33 -11.08 -13.37
N LEU A 139 1.07 -11.08 -12.95
CA LEU A 139 0.14 -12.20 -13.10
C LEU A 139 -1.08 -11.78 -13.92
N SER A 140 -1.40 -12.52 -14.98
CA SER A 140 -2.58 -12.28 -15.84
C SER A 140 -2.74 -10.80 -16.20
N THR A 141 -1.63 -10.13 -16.49
CA THR A 141 -1.56 -8.69 -16.72
C THR A 141 -1.60 -8.39 -18.20
N ASP A 142 -2.46 -7.46 -18.62
CA ASP A 142 -2.52 -6.95 -19.99
C ASP A 142 -1.37 -5.96 -20.22
N MET A 143 -0.40 -6.39 -21.06
CA MET A 143 0.81 -5.66 -21.40
C MET A 143 0.83 -5.14 -22.85
N ASP A 144 -0.33 -5.04 -23.51
CA ASP A 144 -0.38 -4.56 -24.89
C ASP A 144 0.19 -3.14 -25.01
N GLY A 145 1.10 -2.95 -25.95
CA GLY A 145 1.75 -1.67 -26.19
C GLY A 145 2.64 -1.14 -25.06
N VAL A 146 2.98 -1.97 -24.05
CA VAL A 146 3.94 -1.58 -22.99
C VAL A 146 5.29 -1.24 -23.59
N LYS A 147 5.90 -0.16 -23.11
CA LYS A 147 7.17 0.40 -23.62
C LYS A 147 8.27 0.30 -22.59
N ASN A 148 9.48 -0.06 -23.09
CA ASN A 148 10.70 -0.05 -22.26
C ASN A 148 10.64 -0.98 -21.04
N LEU A 149 9.95 -2.11 -21.14
CA LEU A 149 9.94 -3.18 -20.15
C LEU A 149 10.71 -4.39 -20.72
N ASP A 150 11.80 -4.74 -20.06
CA ASP A 150 12.57 -5.94 -20.35
C ASP A 150 12.00 -7.11 -19.53
N LEU A 151 11.31 -8.03 -20.19
CA LEU A 151 10.70 -9.20 -19.54
C LEU A 151 11.70 -10.33 -19.26
N ASP A 152 12.90 -10.27 -19.84
CA ASP A 152 13.99 -11.23 -19.57
C ASP A 152 14.81 -10.84 -18.32
N ASN A 153 14.47 -9.73 -17.68
CA ASN A 153 15.09 -9.28 -16.44
C ASN A 153 14.82 -10.29 -15.30
N GLU A 154 15.88 -10.84 -14.71
CA GLU A 154 15.81 -11.83 -13.62
C GLU A 154 15.01 -11.38 -12.40
N ASN A 155 14.85 -10.09 -12.21
CA ASN A 155 14.06 -9.48 -11.13
C ASN A 155 12.55 -9.40 -11.44
N ILE A 156 12.13 -9.90 -12.62
CA ILE A 156 10.74 -9.88 -13.06
C ILE A 156 10.26 -11.32 -13.26
N LYS A 157 9.16 -11.68 -12.59
CA LYS A 157 8.46 -12.95 -12.80
C LYS A 157 7.14 -12.68 -13.52
N VAL A 158 6.87 -13.39 -14.63
CA VAL A 158 5.63 -13.24 -15.41
C VAL A 158 4.86 -14.54 -15.41
N PHE A 159 3.62 -14.50 -14.96
CA PHE A 159 2.69 -15.63 -14.98
C PHE A 159 1.45 -15.28 -15.80
N LYS A 160 1.06 -16.14 -16.72
CA LYS A 160 -0.20 -16.00 -17.48
C LYS A 160 -1.41 -16.38 -16.64
N GLU A 161 -1.23 -17.38 -15.80
CA GLU A 161 -2.26 -17.95 -14.93
C GLU A 161 -1.72 -18.06 -13.49
N MET A 162 -2.63 -18.23 -12.55
CA MET A 162 -2.27 -18.45 -11.15
C MET A 162 -1.34 -19.67 -11.04
N PRO A 163 -0.17 -19.54 -10.42
CA PRO A 163 0.73 -20.66 -10.26
C PRO A 163 0.07 -21.76 -9.42
N GLU A 164 0.26 -23.00 -9.84
CA GLU A 164 -0.03 -24.16 -9.01
C GLU A 164 1.07 -24.34 -7.97
N LEU A 165 0.68 -24.67 -6.76
CA LEU A 165 1.58 -24.78 -5.63
C LEU A 165 1.19 -25.98 -4.78
N GLU A 166 2.10 -26.94 -4.65
CA GLU A 166 1.98 -28.03 -3.69
C GLU A 166 2.44 -27.54 -2.32
N ILE A 167 1.60 -27.68 -1.34
CA ILE A 167 1.86 -27.29 0.06
C ILE A 167 1.42 -28.41 1.00
N SER A 168 2.02 -28.49 2.18
CA SER A 168 1.61 -29.45 3.21
C SER A 168 0.17 -29.18 3.69
N ASP A 169 -0.47 -30.23 4.21
CA ASP A 169 -1.80 -30.08 4.82
C ASP A 169 -1.77 -29.17 6.05
N GLU A 170 -0.67 -29.16 6.77
CA GLU A 170 -0.42 -28.29 7.91
C GLU A 170 -0.38 -26.82 7.50
N LEU A 171 0.34 -26.49 6.44
CA LEU A 171 0.38 -25.10 5.93
C LEU A 171 -0.99 -24.70 5.37
N ARG A 172 -1.66 -25.58 4.64
CA ARG A 172 -3.02 -25.33 4.14
C ARG A 172 -3.99 -24.99 5.29
N SER A 173 -4.00 -25.80 6.34
CA SER A 173 -4.83 -25.57 7.52
C SER A 173 -4.51 -24.25 8.22
N ALA A 174 -3.22 -23.91 8.36
CA ALA A 174 -2.79 -22.66 8.96
C ALA A 174 -3.23 -21.43 8.12
N VAL A 175 -3.13 -21.50 6.78
CA VAL A 175 -3.60 -20.44 5.88
C VAL A 175 -5.12 -20.27 5.99
N GLU A 176 -5.89 -21.35 5.92
CA GLU A 176 -7.35 -21.31 6.03
C GLU A 176 -7.80 -20.74 7.38
N THR A 177 -7.11 -21.08 8.45
CA THR A 177 -7.37 -20.54 9.79
C THR A 177 -7.09 -19.04 9.85
N VAL A 178 -5.91 -18.60 9.40
CA VAL A 178 -5.55 -17.17 9.46
C VAL A 178 -6.40 -16.30 8.53
N MET A 179 -6.92 -16.86 7.44
CA MET A 179 -7.87 -16.17 6.55
C MET A 179 -9.19 -15.81 7.26
N GLN A 180 -9.55 -16.45 8.38
CA GLN A 180 -10.72 -16.10 9.19
C GLN A 180 -10.45 -14.91 10.13
N ASN A 181 -9.17 -14.55 10.38
CA ASN A 181 -8.84 -13.37 11.18
C ASN A 181 -9.44 -12.10 10.54
N LYS A 182 -10.07 -11.26 11.35
CA LYS A 182 -10.81 -10.06 10.88
C LYS A 182 -9.96 -9.09 10.05
N PHE A 183 -8.68 -8.92 10.39
CA PHE A 183 -7.77 -8.01 9.69
C PHE A 183 -7.27 -8.61 8.39
N VAL A 184 -6.91 -9.91 8.39
CA VAL A 184 -6.50 -10.65 7.20
C VAL A 184 -7.64 -10.71 6.19
N LYS A 185 -8.85 -11.08 6.62
CA LYS A 185 -10.05 -11.12 5.79
C LYS A 185 -10.37 -9.75 5.17
N LYS A 186 -10.22 -8.67 5.94
CA LYS A 186 -10.43 -7.31 5.46
C LYS A 186 -9.37 -6.87 4.45
N SER A 187 -8.14 -7.32 4.63
CA SER A 187 -7.02 -6.97 3.74
C SER A 187 -7.13 -7.62 2.36
N ARG A 188 -7.74 -8.80 2.26
CA ARG A 188 -7.87 -9.59 1.03
C ARG A 188 -6.51 -10.01 0.42
N VAL A 189 -5.46 -10.11 1.23
CA VAL A 189 -4.12 -10.45 0.73
C VAL A 189 -3.88 -11.96 0.59
N LEU A 190 -4.60 -12.80 1.34
CA LEU A 190 -4.47 -14.25 1.30
C LEU A 190 -5.61 -14.97 0.58
N ASP A 191 -6.66 -14.26 0.16
CA ASP A 191 -7.81 -14.86 -0.49
C ASP A 191 -8.09 -14.30 -1.89
N THR A 192 -8.66 -15.14 -2.75
CA THR A 192 -9.21 -14.76 -4.05
C THR A 192 -10.62 -14.15 -3.87
N ARG A 193 -11.22 -13.66 -4.97
CA ARG A 193 -12.62 -13.20 -4.95
C ARG A 193 -13.61 -14.27 -4.53
N GLU A 194 -13.29 -15.53 -4.78
CA GLU A 194 -14.12 -16.69 -4.45
C GLU A 194 -13.90 -17.21 -3.02
N GLY A 195 -13.02 -16.55 -2.27
CA GLY A 195 -12.68 -16.96 -0.89
C GLY A 195 -11.72 -18.15 -0.81
N LYS A 196 -11.11 -18.56 -1.94
CA LYS A 196 -10.07 -19.59 -1.97
C LYS A 196 -8.71 -18.98 -1.62
N ILE A 197 -7.74 -19.82 -1.25
CA ILE A 197 -6.36 -19.42 -1.01
C ILE A 197 -5.79 -18.72 -2.25
N ASN A 198 -5.18 -17.57 -2.06
CA ASN A 198 -4.42 -16.87 -3.11
C ASN A 198 -3.01 -17.48 -3.21
N PHE A 199 -2.82 -18.43 -4.14
CA PHE A 199 -1.55 -19.13 -4.33
C PHE A 199 -0.40 -18.20 -4.77
N LEU A 200 -0.68 -17.07 -5.45
CA LEU A 200 0.36 -16.09 -5.75
C LEU A 200 0.92 -15.47 -4.45
N SER A 201 0.04 -15.07 -3.55
CA SER A 201 0.46 -14.54 -2.26
C SER A 201 1.23 -15.57 -1.44
N LEU A 202 0.78 -16.82 -1.46
CA LEU A 202 1.44 -17.91 -0.76
C LEU A 202 2.81 -18.23 -1.36
N MET A 203 2.94 -18.25 -2.68
CA MET A 203 4.22 -18.41 -3.38
C MET A 203 5.21 -17.30 -2.97
N ILE A 204 4.77 -16.04 -2.95
CA ILE A 204 5.61 -14.93 -2.51
C ILE A 204 6.04 -15.08 -1.04
N LEU A 205 5.16 -15.60 -0.18
CA LEU A 205 5.51 -15.88 1.21
C LEU A 205 6.54 -17.01 1.32
N LEU A 206 6.40 -18.08 0.53
CA LEU A 206 7.35 -19.20 0.47
C LEU A 206 8.69 -18.82 -0.17
N ASP A 207 8.73 -17.84 -1.06
CA ASP A 207 9.99 -17.24 -1.53
C ASP A 207 10.75 -16.51 -0.39
N ASN A 208 10.08 -16.15 0.70
CA ASN A 208 10.65 -15.40 1.83
C ASN A 208 10.87 -16.25 3.08
N PHE A 209 10.14 -17.34 3.27
CA PHE A 209 10.10 -18.16 4.50
C PHE A 209 9.85 -19.61 4.16
N ASP A 210 10.38 -20.53 4.95
CA ASP A 210 9.99 -21.93 4.91
C ASP A 210 8.56 -22.15 5.47
N GLU A 211 7.97 -23.32 5.18
CA GLU A 211 6.61 -23.65 5.63
C GLU A 211 6.47 -23.61 7.16
N ALA A 212 7.47 -24.14 7.89
CA ALA A 212 7.42 -24.17 9.35
C ALA A 212 7.38 -22.77 9.96
N THR A 213 8.15 -21.85 9.40
CA THR A 213 8.15 -20.43 9.79
C THR A 213 6.79 -19.77 9.46
N LEU A 214 6.21 -20.06 8.29
CA LEU A 214 4.91 -19.54 7.91
C LEU A 214 3.80 -20.01 8.84
N ILE A 215 3.77 -21.31 9.16
CA ILE A 215 2.78 -21.90 10.09
C ILE A 215 2.87 -21.21 11.46
N LYS A 216 4.08 -21.10 12.02
CA LYS A 216 4.30 -20.40 13.30
C LYS A 216 3.86 -18.94 13.22
N GLY A 217 4.23 -18.23 12.14
CA GLY A 217 3.88 -16.84 11.91
C GLY A 217 2.38 -16.62 11.81
N PHE A 218 1.66 -17.46 11.05
CA PHE A 218 0.22 -17.38 10.90
C PHE A 218 -0.51 -17.61 12.23
N ASN A 219 -0.04 -18.55 13.04
CA ASN A 219 -0.60 -18.81 14.37
C ASN A 219 -0.42 -17.61 15.34
N LYS A 220 0.51 -16.71 15.05
CA LYS A 220 0.77 -15.50 15.84
C LYS A 220 0.09 -14.23 15.30
N ILE A 221 -0.46 -14.25 14.08
CA ILE A 221 -1.06 -13.05 13.47
C ILE A 221 -2.16 -12.45 14.33
N GLU A 222 -3.02 -13.25 14.97
CA GLU A 222 -4.11 -12.74 15.80
C GLU A 222 -3.60 -11.95 17.01
N GLU A 223 -2.54 -12.45 17.65
CA GLU A 223 -1.94 -11.84 18.83
C GLU A 223 -1.20 -10.53 18.50
N TYR A 224 -0.54 -10.47 17.32
CA TYR A 224 0.35 -9.38 16.94
C TYR A 224 -0.21 -8.40 15.89
N THR A 225 -1.50 -8.54 15.52
CA THR A 225 -2.16 -7.65 14.56
C THR A 225 -3.30 -6.91 15.24
N ASP A 226 -3.11 -5.62 15.47
CA ASP A 226 -4.04 -4.72 16.15
C ASP A 226 -4.71 -3.69 15.22
N ARG A 227 -4.40 -3.72 13.93
CA ARG A 227 -4.81 -2.70 12.95
C ARG A 227 -5.05 -3.25 11.56
N ASP A 228 -5.80 -2.49 10.77
CA ASP A 228 -5.98 -2.77 9.35
C ASP A 228 -4.66 -2.65 8.59
N PHE A 229 -4.46 -3.56 7.63
CA PHE A 229 -3.40 -3.51 6.64
C PHE A 229 -3.98 -3.88 5.26
N TYR A 230 -3.22 -3.63 4.18
CA TYR A 230 -3.79 -3.71 2.84
C TYR A 230 -2.87 -4.35 1.81
N THR A 231 -1.64 -4.73 2.19
CA THR A 231 -0.68 -5.39 1.29
C THR A 231 -0.05 -6.60 1.97
N LEU A 232 0.35 -7.60 1.16
CA LEU A 232 1.05 -8.81 1.61
C LEU A 232 2.34 -8.48 2.36
N SER A 233 3.00 -7.40 1.98
CA SER A 233 4.23 -6.92 2.63
C SER A 233 4.08 -6.64 4.12
N PHE A 234 2.85 -6.41 4.61
CA PHE A 234 2.60 -6.31 6.05
C PHE A 234 2.85 -7.66 6.75
N ILE A 235 2.30 -8.76 6.19
CA ILE A 235 2.50 -10.12 6.73
C ILE A 235 3.99 -10.47 6.71
N ILE A 236 4.69 -10.21 5.61
CA ILE A 236 6.14 -10.45 5.50
C ILE A 236 6.90 -9.69 6.59
N LYS A 237 6.61 -8.42 6.79
CA LYS A 237 7.25 -7.61 7.85
C LYS A 237 6.94 -8.11 9.25
N LEU A 238 5.70 -8.52 9.49
CA LEU A 238 5.28 -9.05 10.78
C LEU A 238 6.05 -10.35 11.10
N ILE A 239 6.09 -11.32 10.19
CA ILE A 239 6.79 -12.59 10.39
C ILE A 239 8.30 -12.34 10.62
N ARG A 240 8.94 -11.48 9.82
CA ARG A 240 10.36 -11.10 10.04
C ARG A 240 10.59 -10.45 11.40
N LYS A 241 9.64 -9.66 11.88
CA LYS A 241 9.72 -9.09 13.22
C LYS A 241 9.62 -10.16 14.29
N LEU A 242 8.67 -11.10 14.16
CA LEU A 242 8.52 -12.22 15.12
C LEU A 242 9.75 -13.10 15.19
N GLN A 243 10.42 -13.36 14.06
CA GLN A 243 11.71 -14.06 14.02
C GLN A 243 12.81 -13.25 14.74
N LYS A 244 12.91 -11.95 14.43
CA LYS A 244 13.92 -11.07 15.05
C LYS A 244 13.74 -10.95 16.57
N ASP A 245 12.50 -10.95 17.04
CA ASP A 245 12.15 -10.85 18.45
C ASP A 245 12.16 -12.24 19.15
N GLU A 246 12.63 -13.31 18.45
CA GLU A 246 12.72 -14.70 18.92
C GLU A 246 11.40 -15.31 19.43
N ILE A 247 10.27 -14.89 18.80
CA ILE A 247 8.92 -15.35 19.16
C ILE A 247 8.54 -16.61 18.37
N ILE A 248 9.11 -16.78 17.14
CA ILE A 248 8.90 -17.94 16.25
C ILE A 248 10.21 -18.48 15.67
#